data_b8f3da0f028b8a282d8cd1198d6d3088
#
_entry.id   b8f3da0f028b8a282d8cd1198d6d3088
#
_cell.length_a   1.000
_cell.length_b   1.000
_cell.length_c   1.000
_cell.angle_alpha   90.00
_cell.angle_beta   90.00
_cell.angle_gamma   90.00
#
_symmetry.space_group_name_H-M   'P 1'
#
loop_
_entity.id
_entity.type
_entity.pdbx_description
1 polymer ?
#
loop_
_entity_poly.entity_id
_entity_poly.type
_entity_poly.pdbx_seq_one_letter_code
_entity_poly.pdbx_strand_id
1 'polypeptide(L)'
;MPPEFPADSDPRSLWRAMCADDLPAVMDLAARIHPDYPEGEAVFAERLALCPAGCLVLPGAEGLVGYVLSHPWRVDGPPALDSALGALPAVPDCWYLHDIALLPPARGQGAAAAALALIGTRAAQAGLGRIALIATGQAAAYWRRAGFTPLDQPDAATVLRSYDPRAQLMARGV
;
A
#
# COMPACT_ATOMS: atom_id res chain seq x y z
N MET A 1 -0.22 8.91 25.25
CA MET A 1 -1.53 9.39 24.76
C MET A 1 -1.63 8.97 23.30
N PRO A 2 -2.71 8.34 22.85
CA PRO A 2 -2.87 8.08 21.43
C PRO A 2 -2.95 9.43 20.70
N PRO A 3 -2.47 9.53 19.45
CA PRO A 3 -2.64 10.72 18.66
C PRO A 3 -4.15 10.96 18.48
N GLU A 4 -4.67 12.01 19.10
CA GLU A 4 -6.03 12.45 18.86
C GLU A 4 -6.06 13.14 17.50
N PHE A 5 -6.68 12.49 16.52
CA PHE A 5 -7.08 13.19 15.31
C PHE A 5 -8.25 14.12 15.67
N PRO A 6 -8.29 15.36 15.13
CA PRO A 6 -9.43 16.26 15.39
C PRO A 6 -10.73 15.56 15.00
N ALA A 7 -11.68 15.51 15.91
CA ALA A 7 -12.93 14.74 15.78
C ALA A 7 -13.82 15.13 14.58
N ASP A 8 -13.58 16.29 13.97
CA ASP A 8 -14.35 16.84 12.84
C ASP A 8 -13.60 16.82 11.49
N SER A 9 -12.40 16.22 11.41
CA SER A 9 -11.65 16.19 10.15
C SER A 9 -12.04 14.97 9.31
N ASP A 10 -12.31 15.18 8.02
CA ASP A 10 -12.41 14.05 7.08
C ASP A 10 -11.10 13.25 7.17
N PRO A 11 -11.15 11.94 7.52
CA PRO A 11 -9.94 11.11 7.62
C PRO A 11 -9.07 11.12 6.37
N ARG A 12 -9.64 11.41 5.20
CA ARG A 12 -8.90 11.56 3.93
C ARG A 12 -8.01 12.80 3.92
N SER A 13 -8.39 13.86 4.61
CA SER A 13 -7.60 15.09 4.70
C SER A 13 -6.35 14.96 5.57
N LEU A 14 -6.23 13.87 6.33
CA LEU A 14 -5.08 13.60 7.19
C LEU A 14 -3.90 13.01 6.40
N TRP A 15 -4.17 12.33 5.28
CA TRP A 15 -3.14 11.82 4.39
C TRP A 15 -2.61 12.93 3.48
N ARG A 16 -1.31 13.03 3.34
CA ARG A 16 -0.67 13.94 2.39
C ARG A 16 0.24 13.18 1.42
N ALA A 17 0.60 13.82 0.32
CA ALA A 17 1.61 13.29 -0.59
C ALA A 17 2.94 13.07 0.14
N MET A 18 3.57 11.95 -0.16
CA MET A 18 4.94 11.64 0.28
C MET A 18 5.94 12.47 -0.54
N CYS A 19 6.99 12.92 0.09
CA CYS A 19 8.14 13.53 -0.58
C CYS A 19 9.43 12.78 -0.22
N ALA A 20 10.54 13.09 -0.89
CA ALA A 20 11.81 12.41 -0.66
C ALA A 20 12.32 12.53 0.79
N ASP A 21 12.06 13.66 1.43
CA ASP A 21 12.46 13.91 2.83
C ASP A 21 11.72 13.00 3.84
N ASP A 22 10.59 12.40 3.43
CA ASP A 22 9.84 11.46 4.28
C ASP A 22 10.47 10.06 4.30
N LEU A 23 11.29 9.71 3.31
CA LEU A 23 11.80 8.34 3.12
C LEU A 23 12.49 7.77 4.38
N PRO A 24 13.37 8.49 5.10
CA PRO A 24 13.96 7.95 6.32
C PRO A 24 12.92 7.54 7.37
N ALA A 25 11.91 8.38 7.61
CA ALA A 25 10.84 8.08 8.57
C ALA A 25 9.93 6.94 8.08
N VAL A 26 9.68 6.85 6.78
CA VAL A 26 8.92 5.75 6.17
C VAL A 26 9.67 4.43 6.32
N MET A 27 10.99 4.41 6.10
CA MET A 27 11.83 3.22 6.30
C MET A 27 11.83 2.76 7.76
N ASP A 28 11.89 3.68 8.71
CA ASP A 28 11.78 3.35 10.14
C ASP A 28 10.41 2.73 10.48
N LEU A 29 9.32 3.25 9.90
CA LEU A 29 7.99 2.68 10.07
C LEU A 29 7.91 1.28 9.46
N ALA A 30 8.43 1.08 8.26
CA ALA A 30 8.44 -0.21 7.57
C ALA A 30 9.17 -1.27 8.40
N ALA A 31 10.36 -0.96 8.90
CA ALA A 31 11.14 -1.87 9.75
C ALA A 31 10.43 -2.25 11.05
N ARG A 32 9.65 -1.33 11.62
CA ARG A 32 8.90 -1.57 12.86
C ARG A 32 7.61 -2.36 12.65
N ILE A 33 6.92 -2.14 11.52
CA ILE A 33 5.59 -2.68 11.27
C ILE A 33 5.66 -3.98 10.48
N HIS A 34 6.61 -4.09 9.56
CA HIS A 34 6.79 -5.23 8.65
C HIS A 34 8.18 -5.88 8.79
N PRO A 35 8.64 -6.25 10.01
CA PRO A 35 9.98 -6.81 10.20
C PRO A 35 10.20 -8.13 9.43
N ASP A 36 9.13 -8.88 9.15
CA ASP A 36 9.19 -10.16 8.44
C ASP A 36 9.20 -10.00 6.90
N TYR A 37 8.98 -8.78 6.40
CA TYR A 37 8.92 -8.46 4.97
C TYR A 37 9.84 -7.28 4.64
N PRO A 38 11.16 -7.41 4.87
CA PRO A 38 12.08 -6.30 4.67
C PRO A 38 12.24 -5.96 3.18
N GLU A 39 12.20 -4.67 2.89
CA GLU A 39 12.52 -4.11 1.58
C GLU A 39 13.53 -2.97 1.75
N GLY A 40 14.46 -2.87 0.80
CA GLY A 40 15.50 -1.84 0.83
C GLY A 40 14.96 -0.45 0.46
N GLU A 41 15.67 0.59 0.90
CA GLU A 41 15.33 2.00 0.61
C GLU A 41 15.15 2.25 -0.89
N ALA A 42 15.95 1.58 -1.74
CA ALA A 42 15.86 1.71 -3.19
C ALA A 42 14.47 1.35 -3.74
N VAL A 43 13.77 0.38 -3.14
CA VAL A 43 12.40 0.01 -3.51
C VAL A 43 11.44 1.15 -3.21
N PHE A 44 11.52 1.74 -2.03
CA PHE A 44 10.67 2.87 -1.63
C PHE A 44 10.92 4.11 -2.47
N ALA A 45 12.18 4.46 -2.67
CA ALA A 45 12.58 5.60 -3.51
C ALA A 45 12.12 5.42 -4.96
N GLU A 46 12.23 4.22 -5.52
CA GLU A 46 11.75 3.94 -6.87
C GLU A 46 10.23 4.09 -7.00
N ARG A 47 9.44 3.52 -6.05
CA ARG A 47 7.98 3.68 -6.06
C ARG A 47 7.57 5.14 -6.02
N LEU A 48 8.23 5.93 -5.16
CA LEU A 48 7.98 7.37 -5.07
C LEU A 48 8.34 8.09 -6.37
N ALA A 49 9.46 7.76 -7.00
CA ALA A 49 9.89 8.36 -8.26
C ALA A 49 8.98 8.01 -9.43
N LEU A 50 8.54 6.74 -9.52
CA LEU A 50 7.68 6.26 -10.61
C LEU A 50 6.24 6.73 -10.49
N CYS A 51 5.70 6.81 -9.28
CA CYS A 51 4.30 7.19 -9.04
C CYS A 51 4.15 8.03 -7.77
N PRO A 52 4.59 9.31 -7.76
CA PRO A 52 4.43 10.18 -6.58
C PRO A 52 2.97 10.30 -6.13
N ALA A 53 2.03 10.29 -7.09
CA ALA A 53 0.61 10.37 -6.81
C ALA A 53 0.05 9.16 -6.02
N GLY A 54 0.73 8.02 -6.07
CA GLY A 54 0.34 6.79 -5.35
C GLY A 54 1.02 6.63 -4.01
N CYS A 55 1.90 7.55 -3.62
CA CYS A 55 2.66 7.48 -2.37
C CYS A 55 2.17 8.53 -1.38
N LEU A 56 1.72 8.07 -0.22
CA LEU A 56 1.11 8.93 0.80
C LEU A 56 1.78 8.69 2.16
N VAL A 57 1.76 9.70 3.00
CA VAL A 57 2.13 9.58 4.42
C VAL A 57 1.04 10.14 5.32
N LEU A 58 0.96 9.60 6.51
CA LEU A 58 0.03 10.02 7.55
C LEU A 58 0.83 10.66 8.69
N PRO A 59 0.80 11.99 8.81
CA PRO A 59 1.43 12.69 9.93
C PRO A 59 0.70 12.41 11.25
N GLY A 60 1.47 12.35 12.33
CA GLY A 60 0.98 12.34 13.70
C GLY A 60 1.63 13.46 14.52
N ALA A 61 1.38 13.50 15.82
CA ALA A 61 1.88 14.56 16.69
C ALA A 61 3.43 14.59 16.80
N GLU A 62 4.08 13.41 16.73
CA GLU A 62 5.53 13.27 16.96
C GLU A 62 6.27 12.69 15.73
N GLY A 63 5.67 12.79 14.54
CA GLY A 63 6.23 12.24 13.30
C GLY A 63 5.21 11.45 12.50
N LEU A 64 5.68 10.68 11.52
CA LEU A 64 4.78 9.87 10.71
C LEU A 64 4.23 8.67 11.51
N VAL A 65 2.94 8.40 11.33
CA VAL A 65 2.25 7.26 11.94
C VAL A 65 1.74 6.26 10.91
N GLY A 66 1.91 6.54 9.62
CA GLY A 66 1.58 5.62 8.55
C GLY A 66 2.11 6.07 7.20
N TYR A 67 2.12 5.14 6.25
CA TYR A 67 2.44 5.40 4.85
C TYR A 67 1.69 4.45 3.91
N VAL A 68 1.66 4.82 2.64
CA VAL A 68 1.15 4.02 1.52
C VAL A 68 2.11 4.12 0.35
N LEU A 69 2.40 3.00 -0.28
CA LEU A 69 3.03 2.90 -1.59
C LEU A 69 2.06 2.22 -2.56
N SER A 70 1.72 2.87 -3.64
CA SER A 70 0.82 2.32 -4.66
C SER A 70 1.10 2.90 -6.04
N HIS A 71 0.73 2.19 -7.08
CA HIS A 71 1.00 2.59 -8.46
C HIS A 71 0.14 1.79 -9.46
N PRO A 72 -0.03 2.26 -10.70
CA PRO A 72 -0.60 1.43 -11.76
C PRO A 72 0.27 0.18 -12.00
N TRP A 73 -0.37 -0.96 -12.24
CA TRP A 73 0.33 -2.22 -12.51
C TRP A 73 -0.54 -3.22 -13.29
N ARG A 74 -0.06 -4.49 -13.37
CA ARG A 74 -0.77 -5.61 -13.98
C ARG A 74 -0.90 -6.76 -13.00
N VAL A 75 -2.08 -7.37 -12.93
CA VAL A 75 -2.33 -8.49 -11.99
C VAL A 75 -1.65 -9.78 -12.42
N ASP A 76 -1.31 -9.94 -13.70
CA ASP A 76 -0.63 -11.13 -14.22
C ASP A 76 0.86 -11.21 -13.85
N GLY A 77 1.43 -10.13 -13.31
CA GLY A 77 2.83 -10.08 -12.91
C GLY A 77 3.05 -9.24 -11.66
N PRO A 78 2.46 -9.58 -10.50
CA PRO A 78 2.67 -8.80 -9.28
C PRO A 78 4.17 -8.77 -8.91
N PRO A 79 4.67 -7.66 -8.33
CA PRO A 79 6.08 -7.55 -7.98
C PRO A 79 6.46 -8.51 -6.86
N ALA A 80 7.64 -9.13 -6.96
CA ALA A 80 8.22 -9.88 -5.85
C ALA A 80 8.63 -8.95 -4.71
N LEU A 81 8.75 -9.51 -3.50
CA LEU A 81 9.28 -8.79 -2.35
C LEU A 81 10.70 -8.28 -2.65
N ASP A 82 10.99 -7.06 -2.25
CA ASP A 82 12.30 -6.40 -2.41
C ASP A 82 12.81 -6.37 -3.85
N SER A 83 11.93 -6.09 -4.81
CA SER A 83 12.26 -6.05 -6.23
C SER A 83 12.00 -4.68 -6.87
N ALA A 84 12.87 -4.31 -7.81
CA ALA A 84 12.67 -3.12 -8.63
C ALA A 84 11.58 -3.37 -9.69
N LEU A 85 10.80 -2.31 -10.00
CA LEU A 85 9.84 -2.32 -11.12
C LEU A 85 10.52 -1.97 -12.44
N GLY A 86 11.55 -1.12 -12.41
CA GLY A 86 12.19 -0.54 -13.58
C GLY A 86 11.35 0.56 -14.24
N ALA A 87 10.11 0.26 -14.58
CA ALA A 87 9.16 1.22 -15.16
C ALA A 87 7.72 0.80 -14.89
N LEU A 88 6.78 1.74 -14.96
CA LEU A 88 5.36 1.42 -14.96
C LEU A 88 4.95 0.81 -16.30
N PRO A 89 3.99 -0.15 -16.33
CA PRO A 89 3.52 -0.74 -17.57
C PRO A 89 2.81 0.30 -18.45
N ALA A 90 3.03 0.22 -19.77
CA ALA A 90 2.36 1.10 -20.72
C ALA A 90 0.83 0.90 -20.73
N VAL A 91 0.36 -0.32 -20.43
CA VAL A 91 -1.07 -0.68 -20.37
C VAL A 91 -1.32 -1.40 -19.04
N PRO A 92 -1.51 -0.65 -17.95
CA PRO A 92 -1.88 -1.24 -16.66
C PRO A 92 -3.33 -1.74 -16.70
N ASP A 93 -3.64 -2.73 -15.84
CA ASP A 93 -5.00 -3.25 -15.70
C ASP A 93 -5.53 -3.17 -14.26
N CYS A 94 -4.71 -2.68 -13.32
CA CYS A 94 -5.07 -2.43 -11.94
C CYS A 94 -4.27 -1.28 -11.34
N TRP A 95 -4.80 -0.72 -10.25
CA TRP A 95 -4.00 0.06 -9.32
C TRP A 95 -3.46 -0.88 -8.24
N TYR A 96 -2.16 -1.01 -8.13
CA TYR A 96 -1.53 -1.95 -7.22
C TYR A 96 -1.16 -1.26 -5.91
N LEU A 97 -1.71 -1.74 -4.80
CA LEU A 97 -1.32 -1.34 -3.46
C LEU A 97 -0.11 -2.19 -3.03
N HIS A 98 1.08 -1.61 -3.18
CA HIS A 98 2.32 -2.30 -2.87
C HIS A 98 2.49 -2.48 -1.37
N ASP A 99 2.27 -1.43 -0.58
CA ASP A 99 2.40 -1.46 0.87
C ASP A 99 1.53 -0.42 1.54
N ILE A 100 1.01 -0.75 2.70
CA ILE A 100 0.34 0.16 3.62
C ILE A 100 0.72 -0.22 5.06
N ALA A 101 1.16 0.76 5.83
CA ALA A 101 1.51 0.56 7.22
C ALA A 101 0.90 1.64 8.09
N LEU A 102 0.41 1.24 9.26
CA LEU A 102 -0.10 2.12 10.30
C LEU A 102 0.45 1.68 11.65
N LEU A 103 1.00 2.61 12.42
CA LEU A 103 1.31 2.38 13.82
C LEU A 103 0.05 2.00 14.61
N PRO A 104 0.17 1.17 15.66
CA PRO A 104 -0.99 0.73 16.45
C PRO A 104 -1.93 1.87 16.90
N PRO A 105 -1.45 3.04 17.35
CA PRO A 105 -2.34 4.14 17.76
C PRO A 105 -3.19 4.72 16.61
N ALA A 106 -2.74 4.61 15.35
CA ALA A 106 -3.48 5.10 14.19
C ALA A 106 -4.48 4.07 13.63
N ARG A 107 -4.46 2.83 14.14
CA ARG A 107 -5.37 1.76 13.69
C ARG A 107 -6.75 1.94 14.32
N GLY A 108 -7.77 1.43 13.63
CA GLY A 108 -9.16 1.48 14.13
C GLY A 108 -9.84 2.85 14.04
N GLN A 109 -9.17 3.87 13.49
CA GLN A 109 -9.67 5.24 13.36
C GLN A 109 -10.07 5.60 11.92
N GLY A 110 -10.27 4.60 11.06
CA GLY A 110 -10.66 4.83 9.67
C GLY A 110 -9.51 5.24 8.71
N ALA A 111 -8.27 5.37 9.19
CA ALA A 111 -7.14 5.83 8.39
C ALA A 111 -6.85 4.93 7.19
N ALA A 112 -6.90 3.60 7.35
CA ALA A 112 -6.71 2.66 6.24
C ALA A 112 -7.84 2.74 5.21
N ALA A 113 -9.10 2.86 5.66
CA ALA A 113 -10.24 3.03 4.78
C ALA A 113 -10.16 4.34 3.99
N ALA A 114 -9.70 5.42 4.64
CA ALA A 114 -9.46 6.70 3.99
C ALA A 114 -8.36 6.61 2.92
N ALA A 115 -7.25 5.93 3.20
CA ALA A 115 -6.19 5.68 2.24
C ALA A 115 -6.72 4.89 1.03
N LEU A 116 -7.49 3.81 1.27
CA LEU A 116 -8.09 3.01 0.20
C LEU A 116 -9.06 3.83 -0.66
N ALA A 117 -9.82 4.75 -0.07
CA ALA A 117 -10.72 5.65 -0.83
C ALA A 117 -9.91 6.61 -1.71
N LEU A 118 -8.80 7.17 -1.22
CA LEU A 118 -7.91 8.01 -2.00
C LEU A 118 -7.28 7.25 -3.17
N ILE A 119 -6.80 6.03 -2.92
CA ILE A 119 -6.25 5.14 -3.95
C ILE A 119 -7.33 4.80 -5.00
N GLY A 120 -8.55 4.48 -4.56
CA GLY A 120 -9.67 4.21 -5.43
C GLY A 120 -9.99 5.38 -6.37
N THR A 121 -9.98 6.61 -5.83
CA THR A 121 -10.14 7.82 -6.64
C THR A 121 -9.04 7.93 -7.70
N ARG A 122 -7.79 7.66 -7.35
CA ARG A 122 -6.67 7.71 -8.30
C ARG A 122 -6.77 6.62 -9.37
N ALA A 123 -7.17 5.41 -8.98
CA ALA A 123 -7.42 4.31 -9.89
C ALA A 123 -8.51 4.69 -10.92
N ALA A 124 -9.64 5.23 -10.47
CA ALA A 124 -10.73 5.69 -11.33
C ALA A 124 -10.27 6.81 -12.28
N GLN A 125 -9.50 7.79 -11.78
CA GLN A 125 -8.92 8.87 -12.61
C GLN A 125 -7.97 8.33 -13.68
N ALA A 126 -7.27 7.23 -13.41
CA ALA A 126 -6.41 6.54 -14.37
C ALA A 126 -7.18 5.57 -15.29
N GLY A 127 -8.51 5.48 -15.18
CA GLY A 127 -9.33 4.56 -15.97
C GLY A 127 -9.22 3.09 -15.54
N LEU A 128 -8.73 2.83 -14.31
CA LEU A 128 -8.54 1.49 -13.77
C LEU A 128 -9.72 1.11 -12.87
N GLY A 129 -10.37 -0.02 -13.17
CA GLY A 129 -11.59 -0.46 -12.48
C GLY A 129 -11.34 -1.30 -11.23
N ARG A 130 -10.10 -1.54 -10.83
CA ARG A 130 -9.78 -2.37 -9.67
C ARG A 130 -8.49 -1.96 -8.95
N ILE A 131 -8.47 -2.25 -7.64
CA ILE A 131 -7.26 -2.23 -6.81
C ILE A 131 -6.84 -3.68 -6.58
N ALA A 132 -5.55 -3.98 -6.72
CA ALA A 132 -4.97 -5.28 -6.43
C ALA A 132 -3.83 -5.16 -5.40
N LEU A 133 -3.58 -6.23 -4.67
CA LEU A 133 -2.51 -6.32 -3.68
C LEU A 133 -2.10 -7.76 -3.43
N ILE A 134 -0.93 -7.97 -2.85
CA ILE A 134 -0.56 -9.23 -2.22
C ILE A 134 -0.86 -9.11 -0.72
N ALA A 135 -1.79 -9.94 -0.25
CA ALA A 135 -2.06 -10.09 1.17
C ALA A 135 -1.13 -11.15 1.74
N THR A 136 -0.31 -10.77 2.72
CA THR A 136 0.45 -11.75 3.51
C THR A 136 -0.49 -12.63 4.32
N GLY A 137 -0.05 -13.83 4.73
CA GLY A 137 -0.94 -14.82 5.32
C GLY A 137 -1.72 -14.34 6.54
N GLN A 138 -1.17 -13.41 7.32
CA GLN A 138 -1.85 -12.86 8.49
C GLN A 138 -2.84 -11.72 8.15
N ALA A 139 -2.65 -11.04 7.02
CA ALA A 139 -3.45 -9.90 6.61
C ALA A 139 -4.68 -10.27 5.75
N ALA A 140 -4.75 -11.49 5.23
CA ALA A 140 -5.82 -11.89 4.30
C ALA A 140 -7.23 -11.70 4.86
N ALA A 141 -7.44 -11.97 6.15
CA ALA A 141 -8.74 -11.78 6.80
C ALA A 141 -9.14 -10.31 6.88
N TYR A 142 -8.19 -9.42 7.13
CA TYR A 142 -8.41 -7.98 7.09
C TYR A 142 -8.83 -7.51 5.68
N TRP A 143 -8.10 -7.95 4.65
CA TRP A 143 -8.39 -7.55 3.28
C TRP A 143 -9.74 -8.07 2.77
N ARG A 144 -10.16 -9.28 3.19
CA ARG A 144 -11.51 -9.78 2.90
C ARG A 144 -12.59 -8.87 3.50
N ARG A 145 -12.43 -8.43 4.75
CA ARG A 145 -13.36 -7.46 5.37
C ARG A 145 -13.35 -6.10 4.66
N ALA A 146 -12.24 -5.73 4.05
CA ALA A 146 -12.13 -4.52 3.21
C ALA A 146 -12.67 -4.71 1.78
N GLY A 147 -13.30 -5.86 1.48
CA GLY A 147 -13.95 -6.13 0.19
C GLY A 147 -13.04 -6.74 -0.88
N PHE A 148 -11.82 -7.15 -0.54
CA PHE A 148 -10.94 -7.84 -1.48
C PHE A 148 -11.25 -9.33 -1.54
N THR A 149 -11.15 -9.89 -2.74
CA THR A 149 -11.30 -11.32 -3.00
C THR A 149 -10.03 -11.89 -3.64
N PRO A 150 -9.69 -13.16 -3.37
CA PRO A 150 -8.55 -13.80 -4.01
C PRO A 150 -8.69 -13.81 -5.54
N LEU A 151 -7.58 -13.56 -6.23
CA LEU A 151 -7.44 -13.77 -7.66
C LEU A 151 -6.62 -15.03 -7.92
N ASP A 152 -7.13 -15.92 -8.76
CA ASP A 152 -6.36 -17.06 -9.24
C ASP A 152 -5.46 -16.61 -10.39
N GLN A 153 -4.16 -16.59 -10.13
CA GLN A 153 -3.11 -16.27 -11.09
C GLN A 153 -2.00 -17.32 -10.94
N PRO A 154 -2.06 -18.42 -11.71
CA PRO A 154 -1.09 -19.54 -11.58
C PRO A 154 0.36 -19.08 -11.71
N ASP A 155 0.64 -18.13 -12.58
CA ASP A 155 1.99 -17.59 -12.82
C ASP A 155 2.53 -16.75 -11.64
N ALA A 156 1.65 -16.31 -10.73
CA ALA A 156 2.05 -15.55 -9.56
C ALA A 156 2.61 -16.42 -8.40
N ALA A 157 2.51 -17.73 -8.47
CA ALA A 157 2.85 -18.62 -7.36
C ALA A 157 4.29 -18.44 -6.84
N THR A 158 5.26 -18.22 -7.72
CA THR A 158 6.66 -17.99 -7.33
C THR A 158 6.83 -16.65 -6.62
N VAL A 159 6.16 -15.60 -7.12
CA VAL A 159 6.18 -14.27 -6.51
C VAL A 159 5.52 -14.30 -5.13
N LEU A 160 4.37 -14.93 -5.01
CA LEU A 160 3.67 -15.07 -3.72
C LEU A 160 4.54 -15.74 -2.66
N ARG A 161 5.30 -16.78 -3.03
CA ARG A 161 6.25 -17.44 -2.12
C ARG A 161 7.42 -16.55 -1.68
N SER A 162 7.73 -15.48 -2.41
CA SER A 162 8.74 -14.51 -1.96
C SER A 162 8.28 -13.75 -0.70
N TYR A 163 6.98 -13.65 -0.47
CA TYR A 163 6.40 -13.04 0.73
C TYR A 163 6.25 -14.08 1.85
N ASP A 164 5.36 -15.04 1.69
CA ASP A 164 5.18 -16.15 2.62
C ASP A 164 4.36 -17.29 1.96
N PRO A 165 4.32 -18.50 2.58
CA PRO A 165 3.59 -19.64 2.00
C PRO A 165 2.07 -19.47 1.88
N ARG A 166 1.48 -18.51 2.61
CA ARG A 166 0.04 -18.22 2.63
C ARG A 166 -0.32 -16.91 1.94
N ALA A 167 0.65 -16.23 1.34
CA ALA A 167 0.42 -15.00 0.60
C ALA A 167 -0.59 -15.22 -0.54
N GLN A 168 -1.48 -14.27 -0.74
CA GLN A 168 -2.54 -14.34 -1.76
C GLN A 168 -2.57 -13.04 -2.56
N LEU A 169 -2.66 -13.18 -3.89
CA LEU A 169 -3.04 -12.06 -4.74
C LEU A 169 -4.54 -11.82 -4.57
N MET A 170 -4.91 -10.60 -4.25
CA MET A 170 -6.31 -10.22 -4.01
C MET A 170 -6.65 -8.94 -4.77
N ALA A 171 -7.91 -8.77 -5.12
CA ALA A 171 -8.40 -7.54 -5.73
C ALA A 171 -9.83 -7.21 -5.28
N ARG A 172 -10.18 -5.93 -5.44
CA ARG A 172 -11.55 -5.43 -5.36
C ARG A 172 -11.81 -4.40 -6.44
N GLY A 173 -13.08 -4.21 -6.82
CA GLY A 173 -13.51 -3.08 -7.66
C GLY A 173 -13.29 -1.72 -6.98
N VAL A 174 -13.19 -0.68 -7.80
CA VAL A 174 -13.08 0.72 -7.40
C VAL A 174 -14.46 1.32 -7.21
#